data_d4b9935ad4cad97b95a85cf424fef5c6
#
_entry.id   d4b9935ad4cad97b95a85cf424fef5c6
#
_cell.length_a   1.000
_cell.length_b   1.000
_cell.length_c   1.000
_cell.angle_alpha   90.00
_cell.angle_beta   90.00
_cell.angle_gamma   90.00
#
_symmetry.space_group_name_H-M   'P 1'
#
loop_
_entity.id
_entity.type
_entity.pdbx_description
1 polymer ?
#
loop_
_entity_poly.entity_id
_entity_poly.type
_entity_poly.pdbx_seq_one_letter_code
_entity_poly.pdbx_strand_id
1 'polypeptide(L)'
;DMETTDRGRQPGLVDGAPGSGRRTTKVAVVGAGSVGATLAYAALMRGATRTLALYDINAAKVEAEVLDIGHGIQFMPMAEIVGSDDIAVCANADVVVVTAGAKQKPGQTRLDLAEATVGLVTKLMPQLVEVAPDAVYIMVTNPVDVVTYAALKVSGLPAGRVFGSGTVLDSSRLRYL
;
A
#
# COMPACT_ATOMS: atom_id res chain seq x y z
N ASP A 1 59.94 -36.28 32.08
CA ASP A 1 58.87 -36.91 31.32
C ASP A 1 57.54 -36.49 31.89
N MET A 2 57.01 -35.42 31.37
CA MET A 2 55.66 -34.99 31.76
C MET A 2 55.01 -34.33 30.57
N GLU A 3 54.13 -35.09 29.93
CA GLU A 3 53.29 -34.67 28.82
C GLU A 3 52.34 -33.52 29.27
N THR A 4 52.46 -32.39 28.64
CA THR A 4 51.50 -31.32 28.76
C THR A 4 50.41 -31.47 27.68
N THR A 5 49.26 -31.88 28.12
CA THR A 5 48.02 -31.98 27.33
C THR A 5 47.59 -30.60 26.84
N ASP A 6 47.67 -30.41 25.54
CA ASP A 6 47.05 -29.29 24.79
C ASP A 6 45.53 -29.39 24.88
N ARG A 7 44.90 -28.51 25.65
CA ARG A 7 43.42 -28.38 25.70
C ARG A 7 42.97 -27.53 24.53
N GLY A 8 42.35 -28.20 23.60
CA GLY A 8 41.78 -27.65 22.39
C GLY A 8 41.07 -26.31 22.58
N ARG A 9 41.50 -25.35 21.80
CA ARG A 9 40.85 -24.09 21.54
C ARG A 9 39.49 -24.35 20.90
N GLN A 10 38.39 -24.07 21.60
CA GLN A 10 37.07 -24.00 20.97
C GLN A 10 37.07 -22.91 19.88
N PRO A 11 36.49 -23.14 18.70
CA PRO A 11 36.32 -22.10 17.70
C PRO A 11 35.38 -21.03 18.30
N GLY A 12 35.89 -19.79 18.33
CA GLY A 12 35.14 -18.65 18.81
C GLY A 12 33.81 -18.51 18.02
N LEU A 13 32.73 -18.34 18.76
CA LEU A 13 31.50 -17.81 18.19
C LEU A 13 31.85 -16.50 17.48
N VAL A 14 31.69 -16.50 16.17
CA VAL A 14 31.66 -15.26 15.39
C VAL A 14 30.49 -14.45 15.92
N ASP A 15 30.77 -13.30 16.51
CA ASP A 15 29.79 -12.32 16.87
C ASP A 15 28.91 -12.06 15.65
N GLY A 16 27.64 -12.50 15.74
CA GLY A 16 26.66 -12.25 14.72
C GLY A 16 26.55 -10.75 14.53
N ALA A 17 26.83 -10.28 13.31
CA ALA A 17 26.49 -8.93 12.91
C ALA A 17 25.05 -8.62 13.39
N PRO A 18 24.76 -7.40 13.89
CA PRO A 18 23.42 -7.05 14.33
C PRO A 18 22.49 -7.37 13.16
N GLY A 19 21.59 -8.34 13.39
CA GLY A 19 20.66 -8.78 12.39
C GLY A 19 20.00 -7.54 11.82
N SER A 20 20.10 -7.34 10.50
CA SER A 20 19.28 -6.39 9.78
C SER A 20 17.85 -6.80 10.08
N GLY A 21 17.23 -6.19 11.08
CA GLY A 21 15.83 -6.40 11.41
C GLY A 21 15.06 -6.16 10.13
N ARG A 22 14.57 -7.23 9.50
CA ARG A 22 13.84 -7.16 8.25
C ARG A 22 12.65 -6.26 8.52
N ARG A 23 12.72 -5.01 8.05
CA ARG A 23 11.66 -4.04 8.19
C ARG A 23 10.37 -4.70 7.70
N THR A 24 9.35 -4.73 8.55
CA THR A 24 8.07 -5.29 8.17
C THR A 24 7.47 -4.43 7.06
N THR A 25 7.07 -5.05 5.96
CA THR A 25 6.45 -4.33 4.85
C THR A 25 5.12 -3.72 5.27
N LYS A 26 4.93 -2.45 4.95
CA LYS A 26 3.68 -1.71 5.15
C LYS A 26 3.09 -1.31 3.81
N VAL A 27 1.85 -1.69 3.58
CA VAL A 27 1.06 -1.25 2.41
C VAL A 27 -0.03 -0.32 2.91
N ALA A 28 -0.13 0.85 2.30
CA ALA A 28 -1.24 1.78 2.51
C ALA A 28 -2.21 1.72 1.33
N VAL A 29 -3.50 1.61 1.64
CA VAL A 29 -4.59 1.67 0.65
C VAL A 29 -5.36 2.96 0.89
N VAL A 30 -5.39 3.81 -0.11
CA VAL A 30 -6.05 5.11 -0.08
C VAL A 30 -7.39 5.02 -0.79
N GLY A 31 -8.46 5.12 -0.01
CA GLY A 31 -9.85 4.92 -0.41
C GLY A 31 -10.42 3.60 0.10
N ALA A 32 -11.28 3.66 1.11
CA ALA A 32 -12.01 2.51 1.68
C ALA A 32 -13.29 2.18 0.88
N GLY A 33 -13.30 2.42 -0.44
CA GLY A 33 -14.36 2.00 -1.33
C GLY A 33 -14.31 0.50 -1.59
N SER A 34 -15.27 -0.02 -2.38
CA SER A 34 -15.33 -1.46 -2.70
C SER A 34 -14.01 -2.01 -3.26
N VAL A 35 -13.33 -1.24 -4.12
CA VAL A 35 -12.04 -1.65 -4.67
C VAL A 35 -10.95 -1.68 -3.59
N GLY A 36 -10.85 -0.62 -2.78
CA GLY A 36 -9.83 -0.52 -1.74
C GLY A 36 -10.02 -1.55 -0.64
N ALA A 37 -11.23 -1.74 -0.13
CA ALA A 37 -11.54 -2.74 0.89
C ALA A 37 -11.27 -4.17 0.38
N THR A 38 -11.69 -4.49 -0.85
CA THR A 38 -11.40 -5.80 -1.47
C THR A 38 -9.90 -6.02 -1.67
N LEU A 39 -9.17 -4.99 -2.10
CA LEU A 39 -7.71 -5.05 -2.25
C LEU A 39 -7.05 -5.30 -0.89
N ALA A 40 -7.47 -4.57 0.14
CA ALA A 40 -6.95 -4.71 1.50
C ALA A 40 -7.14 -6.16 2.00
N TYR A 41 -8.34 -6.68 1.88
CA TYR A 41 -8.67 -8.05 2.25
C TYR A 41 -7.83 -9.08 1.48
N ALA A 42 -7.74 -8.95 0.17
CA ALA A 42 -6.97 -9.87 -0.67
C ALA A 42 -5.45 -9.80 -0.36
N ALA A 43 -4.91 -8.62 -0.09
CA ALA A 43 -3.50 -8.45 0.27
C ALA A 43 -3.15 -9.15 1.59
N LEU A 44 -4.02 -9.04 2.60
CA LEU A 44 -3.86 -9.72 3.88
C LEU A 44 -3.98 -11.23 3.73
N MET A 45 -5.00 -11.72 3.03
CA MET A 45 -5.17 -13.16 2.76
C MET A 45 -3.98 -13.78 2.05
N ARG A 46 -3.34 -13.04 1.15
CA ARG A 46 -2.15 -13.51 0.43
C ARG A 46 -0.84 -13.31 1.20
N GLY A 47 -0.89 -12.69 2.37
CA GLY A 47 0.32 -12.37 3.14
C GLY A 47 1.26 -11.39 2.41
N ALA A 48 0.71 -10.51 1.57
CA ALA A 48 1.49 -9.55 0.78
C ALA A 48 2.15 -8.47 1.64
N THR A 49 1.63 -8.22 2.84
CA THR A 49 2.15 -7.23 3.77
C THR A 49 1.98 -7.71 5.21
N ARG A 50 2.78 -7.15 6.12
CA ARG A 50 2.65 -7.35 7.56
C ARG A 50 1.79 -6.29 8.22
N THR A 51 1.79 -5.09 7.70
CA THR A 51 0.95 -3.98 8.17
C THR A 51 0.20 -3.42 6.98
N LEU A 52 -1.12 -3.41 7.07
CA LEU A 52 -1.99 -2.77 6.09
C LEU A 52 -2.63 -1.54 6.73
N ALA A 53 -2.42 -0.37 6.12
CA ALA A 53 -3.05 0.87 6.51
C ALA A 53 -4.17 1.21 5.51
N LEU A 54 -5.37 1.47 6.00
CA LEU A 54 -6.52 1.88 5.20
C LEU A 54 -6.85 3.35 5.51
N TYR A 55 -6.85 4.20 4.51
CA TYR A 55 -7.19 5.61 4.62
C TYR A 55 -8.44 5.96 3.82
N ASP A 56 -9.38 6.66 4.43
CA ASP A 56 -10.50 7.29 3.74
C ASP A 56 -10.93 8.54 4.51
N ILE A 57 -11.37 9.59 3.82
CA ILE A 57 -11.89 10.81 4.45
C ILE A 57 -13.18 10.57 5.27
N ASN A 58 -13.83 9.44 5.09
CA ASN A 58 -15.00 9.04 5.84
C ASN A 58 -14.60 8.13 7.00
N ALA A 59 -14.42 8.70 8.19
CA ALA A 59 -14.01 8.01 9.41
C ALA A 59 -14.86 6.77 9.71
N ALA A 60 -16.18 6.92 9.69
CA ALA A 60 -17.10 5.81 10.01
C ALA A 60 -16.96 4.65 9.02
N LYS A 61 -16.69 4.96 7.75
CA LYS A 61 -16.51 3.94 6.72
C LYS A 61 -15.20 3.19 6.91
N VAL A 62 -14.09 3.90 7.12
CA VAL A 62 -12.79 3.25 7.30
C VAL A 62 -12.78 2.41 8.57
N GLU A 63 -13.41 2.88 9.64
CA GLU A 63 -13.57 2.12 10.89
C GLU A 63 -14.35 0.81 10.66
N ALA A 64 -15.48 0.87 9.96
CA ALA A 64 -16.27 -0.32 9.64
C ALA A 64 -15.47 -1.36 8.83
N GLU A 65 -14.77 -0.93 7.78
CA GLU A 65 -13.97 -1.84 6.94
C GLU A 65 -12.80 -2.46 7.73
N VAL A 66 -12.14 -1.68 8.59
CA VAL A 66 -11.06 -2.17 9.46
C VAL A 66 -11.58 -3.23 10.45
N LEU A 67 -12.74 -2.99 11.04
CA LEU A 67 -13.37 -3.96 11.96
C LEU A 67 -13.74 -5.25 11.22
N ASP A 68 -14.40 -5.16 10.08
CA ASP A 68 -14.82 -6.33 9.29
C ASP A 68 -13.62 -7.17 8.86
N ILE A 69 -12.58 -6.55 8.32
CA ILE A 69 -11.35 -7.25 7.92
C ILE A 69 -10.62 -7.80 9.15
N GLY A 70 -10.56 -7.01 10.22
CA GLY A 70 -9.89 -7.36 11.48
C GLY A 70 -10.50 -8.61 12.15
N HIS A 71 -11.81 -8.79 12.07
CA HIS A 71 -12.47 -9.99 12.58
C HIS A 71 -12.02 -11.28 11.87
N GLY A 72 -11.59 -11.16 10.60
CA GLY A 72 -11.08 -12.30 9.82
C GLY A 72 -9.57 -12.53 9.96
N ILE A 73 -8.82 -11.65 10.64
CA ILE A 73 -7.34 -11.66 10.59
C ILE A 73 -6.72 -12.91 11.18
N GLN A 74 -7.39 -13.55 12.16
CA GLN A 74 -6.94 -14.82 12.75
C GLN A 74 -6.88 -15.98 11.76
N PHE A 75 -7.57 -15.89 10.63
CA PHE A 75 -7.59 -16.90 9.57
C PHE A 75 -6.61 -16.57 8.42
N MET A 76 -5.81 -15.52 8.57
CA MET A 76 -4.89 -15.02 7.58
C MET A 76 -3.43 -15.18 8.04
N PRO A 77 -2.44 -15.06 7.16
CA PRO A 77 -1.05 -14.91 7.58
C PRO A 77 -0.91 -13.75 8.57
N MET A 78 0.00 -13.91 9.56
CA MET A 78 0.21 -12.90 10.61
C MET A 78 0.39 -11.51 9.99
N ALA A 79 -0.56 -10.63 10.26
CA ALA A 79 -0.58 -9.26 9.79
C ALA A 79 -1.40 -8.38 10.74
N GLU A 80 -1.29 -7.09 10.58
CA GLU A 80 -2.04 -6.05 11.28
C GLU A 80 -2.79 -5.19 10.26
N ILE A 81 -4.01 -4.79 10.60
CA ILE A 81 -4.75 -3.77 9.86
C ILE A 81 -5.02 -2.58 10.76
N VAL A 82 -4.74 -1.38 10.26
CA VAL A 82 -5.05 -0.10 10.90
C VAL A 82 -5.78 0.78 9.90
N GLY A 83 -6.61 1.71 10.37
CA GLY A 83 -7.29 2.64 9.49
C GLY A 83 -7.61 3.95 10.19
N SER A 84 -7.68 5.02 9.42
CA SER A 84 -8.00 6.37 9.89
C SER A 84 -8.46 7.25 8.75
N ASP A 85 -9.15 8.33 9.10
CA ASP A 85 -9.42 9.50 8.25
C ASP A 85 -8.29 10.55 8.32
N ASP A 86 -7.26 10.30 9.14
CA ASP A 86 -6.01 11.03 9.12
C ASP A 86 -5.02 10.36 8.18
N ILE A 87 -4.49 11.12 7.21
CA ILE A 87 -3.53 10.66 6.21
C ILE A 87 -2.22 10.14 6.86
N ALA A 88 -1.93 10.56 8.08
CA ALA A 88 -0.77 10.09 8.84
C ALA A 88 -0.77 8.56 9.04
N VAL A 89 -1.92 7.89 8.93
CA VAL A 89 -1.99 6.42 8.95
C VAL A 89 -1.15 5.78 7.84
N CYS A 90 -0.94 6.49 6.71
CA CYS A 90 -0.11 6.05 5.59
C CYS A 90 1.40 6.23 5.83
N ALA A 91 1.80 6.86 6.95
CA ALA A 91 3.21 7.19 7.22
C ALA A 91 4.12 5.96 7.12
N ASN A 92 5.29 6.17 6.50
CA ASN A 92 6.31 5.14 6.30
C ASN A 92 5.83 3.88 5.55
N ALA A 93 4.80 3.97 4.72
CA ALA A 93 4.41 2.89 3.85
C ALA A 93 5.50 2.61 2.80
N ASP A 94 5.72 1.34 2.48
CA ASP A 94 6.60 0.92 1.38
C ASP A 94 5.89 1.01 0.02
N VAL A 95 4.58 0.76 0.04
CA VAL A 95 3.70 0.85 -1.14
C VAL A 95 2.43 1.58 -0.75
N VAL A 96 2.03 2.53 -1.56
CA VAL A 96 0.75 3.26 -1.45
C VAL A 96 -0.09 2.95 -2.69
N VAL A 97 -1.26 2.35 -2.48
CA VAL A 97 -2.20 2.03 -3.56
C VAL A 97 -3.37 3.02 -3.51
N VAL A 98 -3.51 3.82 -4.56
CA VAL A 98 -4.54 4.86 -4.63
C VAL A 98 -5.76 4.33 -5.40
N THR A 99 -6.83 4.07 -4.67
CA THR A 99 -8.14 3.66 -5.20
C THR A 99 -9.20 4.74 -5.01
N ALA A 100 -8.85 5.82 -4.32
CA ALA A 100 -9.73 6.96 -4.10
C ALA A 100 -10.01 7.70 -5.42
N GLY A 101 -11.25 8.02 -5.68
CA GLY A 101 -11.68 8.73 -6.87
C GLY A 101 -13.08 9.30 -6.71
N ALA A 102 -13.45 10.23 -7.58
CA ALA A 102 -14.78 10.78 -7.60
C ALA A 102 -15.80 9.70 -8.04
N LYS A 103 -16.96 9.67 -7.36
CA LYS A 103 -18.08 8.84 -7.82
C LYS A 103 -18.82 9.55 -8.93
N GLN A 104 -19.11 8.86 -10.02
CA GLN A 104 -19.91 9.37 -11.10
C GLN A 104 -21.34 9.68 -10.59
N LYS A 105 -21.81 10.89 -10.82
CA LYS A 105 -23.18 11.30 -10.52
C LYS A 105 -24.05 11.15 -11.77
N PRO A 106 -25.36 10.91 -11.63
CA PRO A 106 -26.27 10.91 -12.78
C PRO A 106 -26.13 12.20 -13.59
N GLY A 107 -25.97 12.06 -14.91
CA GLY A 107 -25.81 13.20 -15.84
C GLY A 107 -24.36 13.71 -16.02
N GLN A 108 -23.39 13.20 -15.28
CA GLN A 108 -22.00 13.55 -15.51
C GLN A 108 -21.40 12.79 -16.69
N THR A 109 -20.61 13.50 -17.49
CA THR A 109 -19.81 12.90 -18.57
C THR A 109 -18.56 12.21 -17.99
N ARG A 110 -17.91 11.37 -18.77
CA ARG A 110 -16.63 10.77 -18.41
C ARG A 110 -15.53 11.83 -18.23
N LEU A 111 -15.63 12.93 -18.95
CA LEU A 111 -14.67 14.05 -18.86
C LEU A 111 -14.80 14.78 -17.52
N ASP A 112 -16.04 15.08 -17.10
CA ASP A 112 -16.31 15.72 -15.81
C ASP A 112 -15.80 14.85 -14.63
N LEU A 113 -15.97 13.53 -14.75
CA LEU A 113 -15.45 12.59 -13.75
C LEU A 113 -13.91 12.59 -13.74
N ALA A 114 -13.28 12.63 -14.90
CA ALA A 114 -11.83 12.69 -15.02
C ALA A 114 -11.27 13.96 -14.37
N GLU A 115 -11.88 15.12 -14.65
CA GLU A 115 -11.49 16.40 -14.06
C GLU A 115 -11.60 16.38 -12.53
N ALA A 116 -12.72 15.91 -11.99
CA ALA A 116 -12.94 15.78 -10.56
C ALA A 116 -11.90 14.85 -9.89
N THR A 117 -11.60 13.72 -10.55
CA THR A 117 -10.63 12.74 -10.03
C THR A 117 -9.20 13.27 -10.10
N VAL A 118 -8.82 13.94 -11.18
CA VAL A 118 -7.51 14.59 -11.30
C VAL A 118 -7.35 15.68 -10.25
N GLY A 119 -8.39 16.51 -10.04
CA GLY A 119 -8.40 17.54 -9.00
C GLY A 119 -8.22 16.96 -7.59
N LEU A 120 -8.83 15.80 -7.30
CA LEU A 120 -8.63 15.09 -6.04
C LEU A 120 -7.17 14.61 -5.90
N VAL A 121 -6.64 13.92 -6.90
CA VAL A 121 -5.29 13.35 -6.86
C VAL A 121 -4.22 14.44 -6.78
N THR A 122 -4.42 15.56 -7.47
CA THR A 122 -3.51 16.71 -7.42
C THR A 122 -3.36 17.29 -6.01
N LYS A 123 -4.43 17.20 -5.19
CA LYS A 123 -4.40 17.65 -3.79
C LYS A 123 -3.88 16.58 -2.83
N LEU A 124 -4.16 15.32 -3.14
CA LEU A 124 -3.87 14.18 -2.27
C LEU A 124 -2.38 13.75 -2.37
N MET A 125 -1.84 13.69 -3.58
CA MET A 125 -0.49 13.18 -3.82
C MET A 125 0.61 13.91 -3.04
N PRO A 126 0.66 15.26 -2.97
CA PRO A 126 1.66 15.94 -2.17
C PRO A 126 1.62 15.55 -0.69
N GLN A 127 0.43 15.40 -0.11
CA GLN A 127 0.26 15.00 1.29
C GLN A 127 0.73 13.56 1.52
N LEU A 128 0.43 12.66 0.58
CA LEU A 128 0.91 11.27 0.66
C LEU A 128 2.44 11.19 0.55
N VAL A 129 3.05 11.98 -0.33
CA VAL A 129 4.51 12.03 -0.48
C VAL A 129 5.18 12.59 0.77
N GLU A 130 4.55 13.53 1.47
CA GLU A 130 5.04 14.08 2.73
C GLU A 130 5.12 13.01 3.83
N VAL A 131 4.09 12.18 3.98
CA VAL A 131 4.03 11.14 5.03
C VAL A 131 4.71 9.83 4.64
N ALA A 132 4.84 9.54 3.35
CA ALA A 132 5.47 8.31 2.84
C ALA A 132 6.45 8.62 1.67
N PRO A 133 7.52 9.40 1.90
CA PRO A 133 8.41 9.90 0.85
C PRO A 133 9.15 8.81 0.11
N ASP A 134 9.34 7.65 0.73
CA ASP A 134 10.07 6.51 0.16
C ASP A 134 9.17 5.46 -0.51
N ALA A 135 7.83 5.64 -0.46
CA ALA A 135 6.89 4.69 -1.01
C ALA A 135 6.93 4.58 -2.54
N VAL A 136 6.51 3.43 -3.04
CA VAL A 136 6.09 3.24 -4.44
C VAL A 136 4.58 3.47 -4.51
N TYR A 137 4.13 4.25 -5.49
CA TYR A 137 2.74 4.65 -5.66
C TYR A 137 2.11 3.92 -6.84
N ILE A 138 1.03 3.19 -6.58
CA ILE A 138 0.27 2.46 -7.59
C ILE A 138 -1.11 3.13 -7.74
N MET A 139 -1.36 3.70 -8.91
CA MET A 139 -2.64 4.33 -9.23
C MET A 139 -3.60 3.29 -9.81
N VAL A 140 -4.78 3.15 -9.21
CA VAL A 140 -5.83 2.21 -9.65
C VAL A 140 -7.07 2.94 -10.14
N THR A 141 -7.28 4.15 -9.63
CA THR A 141 -8.44 4.99 -9.93
C THR A 141 -8.53 5.35 -11.41
N ASN A 142 -9.71 5.20 -11.99
CA ASN A 142 -9.97 5.56 -13.38
C ASN A 142 -10.35 7.05 -13.55
N PRO A 143 -10.00 7.64 -14.70
CA PRO A 143 -9.23 7.09 -15.82
C PRO A 143 -7.73 6.97 -15.49
N VAL A 144 -7.23 5.72 -15.39
CA VAL A 144 -5.96 5.40 -14.74
C VAL A 144 -4.75 6.09 -15.37
N ASP A 145 -4.68 6.19 -16.70
CA ASP A 145 -3.53 6.79 -17.38
C ASP A 145 -3.44 8.30 -17.12
N VAL A 146 -4.59 8.99 -17.18
CA VAL A 146 -4.69 10.44 -16.92
C VAL A 146 -4.35 10.74 -15.46
N VAL A 147 -4.91 9.95 -14.54
CA VAL A 147 -4.68 10.07 -13.10
C VAL A 147 -3.23 9.79 -12.75
N THR A 148 -2.63 8.75 -13.34
CA THR A 148 -1.21 8.41 -13.15
C THR A 148 -0.29 9.54 -13.65
N TYR A 149 -0.58 10.09 -14.81
CA TYR A 149 0.18 11.22 -15.35
C TYR A 149 0.11 12.44 -14.43
N ALA A 150 -1.09 12.79 -13.95
CA ALA A 150 -1.29 13.89 -13.02
C ALA A 150 -0.52 13.64 -11.70
N ALA A 151 -0.65 12.44 -11.12
CA ALA A 151 0.03 12.04 -9.90
C ALA A 151 1.55 12.14 -10.04
N LEU A 152 2.11 11.64 -11.14
CA LEU A 152 3.55 11.75 -11.43
C LEU A 152 4.00 13.21 -11.51
N LYS A 153 3.24 14.08 -12.17
CA LYS A 153 3.58 15.49 -12.31
C LYS A 153 3.60 16.25 -10.99
N VAL A 154 2.62 15.98 -10.12
CA VAL A 154 2.50 16.73 -8.85
C VAL A 154 3.32 16.14 -7.71
N SER A 155 3.70 14.87 -7.80
CA SER A 155 4.51 14.20 -6.77
C SER A 155 5.97 14.61 -6.76
N GLY A 156 6.50 15.04 -7.91
CA GLY A 156 7.93 15.29 -8.08
C GLY A 156 8.80 14.04 -8.00
N LEU A 157 8.20 12.85 -7.93
CA LEU A 157 8.90 11.58 -7.85
C LEU A 157 9.36 11.07 -9.22
N PRO A 158 10.39 10.23 -9.30
CA PRO A 158 10.79 9.60 -10.55
C PRO A 158 9.71 8.63 -11.04
N ALA A 159 9.60 8.47 -12.38
CA ALA A 159 8.56 7.64 -13.02
C ALA A 159 8.55 6.17 -12.56
N GLY A 160 9.69 5.63 -12.13
CA GLY A 160 9.76 4.27 -11.58
C GLY A 160 9.07 4.11 -10.21
N ARG A 161 8.65 5.21 -9.57
CA ARG A 161 7.99 5.19 -8.26
C ARG A 161 6.49 5.55 -8.31
N VAL A 162 6.00 6.02 -9.44
CA VAL A 162 4.58 6.36 -9.63
C VAL A 162 4.11 5.76 -10.94
N PHE A 163 3.24 4.75 -10.88
CA PHE A 163 2.70 4.10 -12.06
C PHE A 163 1.26 3.63 -11.86
N GLY A 164 0.56 3.43 -12.94
CA GLY A 164 -0.81 2.94 -12.94
C GLY A 164 -0.90 1.42 -13.06
N SER A 165 -2.01 0.87 -12.61
CA SER A 165 -2.33 -0.56 -12.81
C SER A 165 -2.52 -0.91 -14.30
N GLY A 166 -2.72 0.10 -15.14
CA GLY A 166 -2.82 -0.05 -16.59
C GLY A 166 -3.90 -1.05 -17.01
N THR A 167 -3.54 -1.94 -17.90
CA THR A 167 -4.43 -2.96 -18.48
C THR A 167 -4.45 -4.30 -17.72
N VAL A 168 -4.01 -4.34 -16.47
CA VAL A 168 -3.98 -5.60 -15.68
C VAL A 168 -5.35 -6.26 -15.65
N LEU A 169 -6.42 -5.50 -15.43
CA LEU A 169 -7.78 -6.02 -15.41
C LEU A 169 -8.23 -6.49 -16.80
N ASP A 170 -7.94 -5.74 -17.86
CA ASP A 170 -8.34 -6.07 -19.21
C ASP A 170 -7.59 -7.29 -19.74
N SER A 171 -6.30 -7.41 -19.41
CA SER A 171 -5.50 -8.61 -19.71
C SER A 171 -6.04 -9.83 -18.96
N SER A 172 -6.51 -9.66 -17.73
CA SER A 172 -7.11 -10.75 -16.95
C SER A 172 -8.45 -11.19 -17.54
N ARG A 173 -9.26 -10.24 -17.99
CA ARG A 173 -10.53 -10.53 -18.68
C ARG A 173 -10.29 -11.29 -19.98
N LEU A 174 -9.31 -10.86 -20.78
CA LEU A 174 -8.96 -11.55 -22.02
C LEU A 174 -8.50 -12.99 -21.79
N ARG A 175 -7.76 -13.24 -20.69
CA ARG A 175 -7.33 -14.60 -20.34
C ARG A 175 -8.46 -15.50 -19.82
N TYR A 176 -9.51 -14.91 -19.32
CA TYR A 176 -10.68 -15.64 -18.81
C TYR A 176 -11.61 -16.11 -19.93
N LEU A 177 -11.67 -15.40 -21.06
CA LEU A 177 -12.44 -15.74 -22.24
C LEU A 177 -11.78 -16.87 -23.04
#